data_c8f01e2017a40acf6bceec6cb14bb30a
#
_entry.id   c8f01e2017a40acf6bceec6cb14bb30a
#
_cell.length_a   1.000
_cell.length_b   1.000
_cell.length_c   1.000
_cell.angle_alpha   90.00
_cell.angle_beta   90.00
_cell.angle_gamma   90.00
#
_symmetry.space_group_name_H-M   'P 1'
#
loop_
_entity.id
_entity.type
_entity.pdbx_description
1 polymer ?
#
loop_
_entity_poly.entity_id
_entity_poly.type
_entity_poly.pdbx_seq_one_letter_code
_entity_poly.pdbx_strand_id
1 'polypeptide(L)'
;MLTGQECLEVSDSRITASTVEMLDCDKEYDIAVIDEAQMVADDDRGHSWTRAILGTLAGEIHICMSPVAKDVVIHLINLCHDEYEIREYERKTALKLEDKPFSFPQDVREGDAFIVFSKKSVLNIAGRLEENGIKPSVIYGSLPPEIRRRQMTLFNEKKTQVVVSTDAIGMGLNLPVRRIVFLEVEKFDGVSRRPLVISEIKQIAGRAGRFGLYDTGYVTALGQKNLNYLKNTLNIPEQDIDIVSLGFPQVLLTMDAPLDAIIKLWHEAEPSAPFRKINVDEILFLYGYAYKERYFIADFDDKYLLYKMITCPIDIKDRELVRQWLRYCMSYTSDISLDKPDKHSKYQGLMKYESYYKKLDLYYQFSVRMGKIVEEDWLENERDKTQAKIMQLLSKSKDEYIIRCRYCGRILPIGNSRNICRDCYSMIRR
;
A
#
# COMPACT_ATOMS: atom_id res chain seq x y z
N MET A 1 -8.03 -8.99 15.18
CA MET A 1 -7.58 -8.47 13.86
C MET A 1 -6.11 -8.84 13.67
N LEU A 2 -5.77 -9.42 12.54
CA LEU A 2 -4.41 -9.90 12.24
C LEU A 2 -3.90 -9.23 10.97
N THR A 3 -2.77 -8.54 11.07
CA THR A 3 -2.08 -7.91 9.94
C THR A 3 -0.57 -8.18 10.05
N GLY A 4 0.20 -7.91 9.00
CA GLY A 4 1.66 -8.03 9.07
C GLY A 4 2.31 -7.11 10.12
N GLN A 5 1.60 -6.12 10.67
CA GLN A 5 2.13 -5.12 11.61
C GLN A 5 1.49 -5.20 12.99
N GLU A 6 0.30 -5.79 13.12
CA GLU A 6 -0.49 -5.80 14.35
C GLU A 6 -1.23 -7.13 14.53
N CYS A 7 -1.28 -7.60 15.75
CA CYS A 7 -2.17 -8.65 16.20
C CYS A 7 -3.00 -8.09 17.34
N LEU A 8 -4.31 -7.86 17.10
CA LEU A 8 -5.26 -7.40 18.12
C LEU A 8 -6.21 -8.54 18.41
N GLU A 9 -6.03 -9.17 19.55
CA GLU A 9 -6.88 -10.25 20.01
C GLU A 9 -7.93 -9.73 21.00
N VAL A 10 -9.15 -10.23 20.86
CA VAL A 10 -10.23 -10.05 21.84
C VAL A 10 -10.61 -11.43 22.31
N SER A 11 -10.62 -11.62 23.63
CA SER A 11 -11.02 -12.90 24.24
C SER A 11 -12.41 -13.30 23.73
N ASP A 12 -12.58 -14.59 23.41
CA ASP A 12 -13.84 -15.19 22.94
C ASP A 12 -14.38 -14.64 21.61
N SER A 13 -13.56 -13.97 20.80
CA SER A 13 -13.96 -13.51 19.48
C SER A 13 -14.16 -14.70 18.53
N ARG A 14 -15.35 -14.77 17.92
CA ARG A 14 -15.69 -15.74 16.87
C ARG A 14 -15.36 -15.21 15.47
N ILE A 15 -14.95 -13.96 15.35
CA ILE A 15 -14.67 -13.31 14.08
C ILE A 15 -13.19 -12.94 14.02
N THR A 16 -12.51 -13.40 12.98
CA THR A 16 -11.14 -13.00 12.66
C THR A 16 -11.15 -12.11 11.43
N ALA A 17 -10.62 -10.90 11.53
CA ALA A 17 -10.33 -10.06 10.36
C ALA A 17 -8.81 -10.07 10.14
N SER A 18 -8.39 -10.39 8.93
CA SER A 18 -6.96 -10.41 8.57
C SER A 18 -6.71 -9.74 7.22
N THR A 19 -5.47 -9.31 6.98
CA THR A 19 -5.05 -9.09 5.61
C THR A 19 -4.91 -10.44 4.90
N VAL A 20 -5.06 -10.45 3.58
CA VAL A 20 -5.05 -11.70 2.80
C VAL A 20 -3.73 -12.47 2.93
N GLU A 21 -2.62 -11.75 3.12
CA GLU A 21 -1.29 -12.37 3.33
C GLU A 21 -1.20 -13.16 4.64
N MET A 22 -2.00 -12.78 5.65
CA MET A 22 -2.02 -13.39 6.99
C MET A 22 -3.10 -14.44 7.16
N LEU A 23 -3.83 -14.76 6.09
CA LEU A 23 -4.82 -15.83 6.11
C LEU A 23 -4.14 -17.17 6.40
N ASP A 24 -4.63 -17.87 7.40
CA ASP A 24 -4.24 -19.23 7.73
C ASP A 24 -5.12 -20.21 6.94
N CYS A 25 -4.56 -20.83 5.92
CA CYS A 25 -5.26 -21.81 5.10
C CYS A 25 -5.28 -23.22 5.70
N ASP A 26 -4.55 -23.47 6.79
CA ASP A 26 -4.56 -24.75 7.48
C ASP A 26 -5.69 -24.81 8.53
N LYS A 27 -6.35 -23.68 8.78
CA LYS A 27 -7.46 -23.57 9.73
C LYS A 27 -8.80 -23.70 9.01
N GLU A 28 -9.72 -24.45 9.63
CA GLU A 28 -11.11 -24.54 9.18
C GLU A 28 -11.94 -23.36 9.73
N TYR A 29 -12.83 -22.84 8.88
CA TYR A 29 -13.77 -21.75 9.20
C TYR A 29 -15.20 -22.18 8.90
N ASP A 30 -16.18 -21.68 9.65
CA ASP A 30 -17.58 -21.85 9.27
C ASP A 30 -17.91 -21.04 8.01
N ILE A 31 -17.52 -19.76 8.01
CA ILE A 31 -17.72 -18.82 6.92
C ILE A 31 -16.45 -18.02 6.69
N ALA A 32 -16.03 -17.86 5.44
CA ALA A 32 -14.95 -16.98 5.02
C ALA A 32 -15.44 -15.91 4.05
N VAL A 33 -14.87 -14.69 4.16
CA VAL A 33 -15.13 -13.59 3.22
C VAL A 33 -13.81 -13.13 2.63
N ILE A 34 -13.66 -13.22 1.31
CA ILE A 34 -12.49 -12.75 0.57
C ILE A 34 -12.93 -11.51 -0.21
N ASP A 35 -12.43 -10.34 0.19
CA ASP A 35 -12.76 -9.06 -0.41
C ASP A 35 -11.73 -8.62 -1.45
N GLU A 36 -12.14 -7.76 -2.39
CA GLU A 36 -11.30 -7.20 -3.46
C GLU A 36 -10.61 -8.30 -4.32
N ALA A 37 -11.32 -9.39 -4.65
CA ALA A 37 -10.72 -10.54 -5.33
C ALA A 37 -10.22 -10.24 -6.77
N GLN A 38 -10.56 -9.10 -7.38
CA GLN A 38 -9.91 -8.63 -8.61
C GLN A 38 -8.40 -8.38 -8.44
N MET A 39 -7.92 -8.31 -7.21
CA MET A 39 -6.49 -8.21 -6.91
C MET A 39 -5.69 -9.47 -7.26
N VAL A 40 -6.31 -10.58 -7.66
CA VAL A 40 -5.61 -11.78 -8.17
C VAL A 40 -4.65 -11.46 -9.32
N ALA A 41 -4.91 -10.39 -10.07
CA ALA A 41 -4.07 -9.93 -11.18
C ALA A 41 -2.92 -9.00 -10.76
N ASP A 42 -2.86 -8.57 -9.50
CA ASP A 42 -1.79 -7.69 -9.02
C ASP A 42 -0.43 -8.38 -9.09
N ASP A 43 0.58 -7.68 -9.65
CA ASP A 43 1.89 -8.24 -9.92
C ASP A 43 2.65 -8.65 -8.66
N ASP A 44 2.46 -7.89 -7.57
CA ASP A 44 3.21 -8.08 -6.34
C ASP A 44 2.43 -8.93 -5.31
N ARG A 45 1.14 -8.66 -5.14
CA ARG A 45 0.31 -9.19 -4.05
C ARG A 45 -0.74 -10.20 -4.51
N GLY A 46 -1.05 -10.27 -5.80
CA GLY A 46 -2.16 -11.06 -6.34
C GLY A 46 -2.12 -12.53 -5.96
N HIS A 47 -0.90 -13.09 -5.81
CA HIS A 47 -0.69 -14.46 -5.37
C HIS A 47 -1.33 -14.78 -3.99
N SER A 48 -1.48 -13.77 -3.14
CA SER A 48 -2.13 -13.95 -1.83
C SER A 48 -3.63 -14.18 -1.96
N TRP A 49 -4.31 -13.46 -2.89
CA TRP A 49 -5.71 -13.73 -3.24
C TRP A 49 -5.88 -15.07 -3.93
N THR A 50 -4.98 -15.42 -4.84
CA THR A 50 -5.00 -16.76 -5.47
C THR A 50 -4.90 -17.86 -4.42
N ARG A 51 -3.96 -17.72 -3.47
CA ARG A 51 -3.82 -18.66 -2.34
C ARG A 51 -5.09 -18.70 -1.48
N ALA A 52 -5.70 -17.54 -1.20
CA ALA A 52 -6.91 -17.47 -0.41
C ALA A 52 -8.07 -18.17 -1.10
N ILE A 53 -8.27 -17.95 -2.40
CA ILE A 53 -9.37 -18.58 -3.14
C ILE A 53 -9.19 -20.09 -3.25
N LEU A 54 -7.96 -20.55 -3.53
CA LEU A 54 -7.66 -21.97 -3.74
C LEU A 54 -7.47 -22.77 -2.45
N GLY A 55 -7.13 -22.10 -1.33
CA GLY A 55 -6.68 -22.78 -0.14
C GLY A 55 -7.52 -22.55 1.13
N THR A 56 -8.53 -21.67 1.12
CA THR A 56 -9.37 -21.45 2.29
C THR A 56 -10.27 -22.66 2.54
N LEU A 57 -10.18 -23.22 3.73
CA LEU A 57 -11.05 -24.31 4.20
C LEU A 57 -12.24 -23.71 4.96
N ALA A 58 -13.41 -23.64 4.32
CA ALA A 58 -14.61 -23.12 4.97
C ALA A 58 -15.88 -23.82 4.48
N GLY A 59 -16.89 -23.86 5.33
CA GLY A 59 -18.21 -24.38 4.97
C GLY A 59 -18.93 -23.52 3.91
N GLU A 60 -18.68 -22.20 3.94
CA GLU A 60 -19.19 -21.25 2.97
C GLU A 60 -18.15 -20.14 2.72
N ILE A 61 -17.87 -19.81 1.44
CA ILE A 61 -16.92 -18.77 1.05
C ILE A 61 -17.63 -17.70 0.25
N HIS A 62 -17.61 -16.46 0.73
CA HIS A 62 -18.10 -15.29 0.00
C HIS A 62 -16.94 -14.56 -0.64
N ILE A 63 -16.94 -14.47 -1.98
CA ILE A 63 -15.90 -13.76 -2.74
C ILE A 63 -16.49 -12.46 -3.28
N CYS A 64 -16.00 -11.33 -2.81
CA CYS A 64 -16.40 -10.00 -3.27
C CYS A 64 -15.39 -9.46 -4.29
N MET A 65 -15.88 -9.05 -5.45
CA MET A 65 -15.00 -8.63 -6.55
C MET A 65 -15.66 -7.60 -7.49
N SER A 66 -14.83 -6.92 -8.28
CA SER A 66 -15.29 -6.20 -9.46
C SER A 66 -15.72 -7.19 -10.56
N PRO A 67 -16.75 -6.88 -11.37
CA PRO A 67 -17.22 -7.75 -12.46
C PRO A 67 -16.11 -8.21 -13.42
N VAL A 68 -15.07 -7.42 -13.61
CA VAL A 68 -13.94 -7.74 -14.50
C VAL A 68 -13.11 -8.96 -14.07
N ALA A 69 -13.24 -9.41 -12.82
CA ALA A 69 -12.55 -10.60 -12.32
C ALA A 69 -13.41 -11.87 -12.38
N LYS A 70 -14.66 -11.75 -12.82
CA LYS A 70 -15.65 -12.82 -12.74
C LYS A 70 -15.12 -14.13 -13.33
N ASP A 71 -14.65 -14.09 -14.57
CA ASP A 71 -14.29 -15.31 -15.31
C ASP A 71 -13.04 -16.00 -14.71
N VAL A 72 -12.03 -15.24 -14.31
CA VAL A 72 -10.83 -15.83 -13.68
C VAL A 72 -11.12 -16.38 -12.28
N VAL A 73 -11.99 -15.72 -11.50
CA VAL A 73 -12.39 -16.22 -10.17
C VAL A 73 -13.21 -17.50 -10.31
N ILE A 74 -14.16 -17.56 -11.26
CA ILE A 74 -14.90 -18.78 -11.58
C ILE A 74 -13.94 -19.90 -12.01
N HIS A 75 -12.94 -19.58 -12.83
CA HIS A 75 -11.92 -20.56 -13.21
C HIS A 75 -11.20 -21.13 -11.97
N LEU A 76 -10.80 -20.29 -11.01
CA LEU A 76 -10.17 -20.74 -9.76
C LEU A 76 -11.10 -21.63 -8.91
N ILE A 77 -12.38 -21.25 -8.78
CA ILE A 77 -13.39 -22.05 -8.07
C ILE A 77 -13.55 -23.43 -8.71
N ASN A 78 -13.62 -23.47 -10.04
CA ASN A 78 -13.72 -24.74 -10.78
C ASN A 78 -12.51 -25.65 -10.59
N LEU A 79 -11.30 -25.10 -10.36
CA LEU A 79 -10.12 -25.89 -10.00
C LEU A 79 -10.25 -26.55 -8.62
N CYS A 80 -11.00 -25.94 -7.72
CA CYS A 80 -11.34 -26.52 -6.41
C CYS A 80 -12.46 -27.56 -6.48
N HIS A 81 -13.14 -27.70 -7.64
CA HIS A 81 -14.34 -28.51 -7.81
C HIS A 81 -15.51 -28.07 -6.93
N ASP A 82 -15.56 -26.80 -6.54
CA ASP A 82 -16.63 -26.23 -5.70
C ASP A 82 -17.82 -25.77 -6.55
N GLU A 83 -19.01 -25.85 -5.96
CA GLU A 83 -20.21 -25.24 -6.51
C GLU A 83 -20.28 -23.77 -6.14
N TYR A 84 -20.87 -22.93 -7.01
CA TYR A 84 -20.96 -21.50 -6.73
C TYR A 84 -22.29 -20.90 -7.20
N GLU A 85 -22.68 -19.79 -6.57
CA GLU A 85 -23.79 -18.92 -6.95
C GLU A 85 -23.26 -17.51 -7.19
N ILE A 86 -23.76 -16.82 -8.23
CA ILE A 86 -23.37 -15.45 -8.56
C ILE A 86 -24.48 -14.50 -8.15
N ARG A 87 -24.12 -13.46 -7.39
CA ARG A 87 -25.00 -12.36 -7.01
C ARG A 87 -24.39 -11.04 -7.45
N GLU A 88 -25.12 -10.33 -8.31
CA GLU A 88 -24.67 -9.04 -8.84
C GLU A 88 -25.30 -7.89 -8.05
N TYR A 89 -24.50 -6.90 -7.73
CA TYR A 89 -24.92 -5.72 -6.97
C TYR A 89 -24.55 -4.45 -7.73
N GLU A 90 -25.48 -3.52 -7.79
CA GLU A 90 -25.23 -2.20 -8.35
C GLU A 90 -24.79 -1.21 -7.27
N ARG A 91 -23.97 -0.26 -7.69
CA ARG A 91 -23.54 0.82 -6.82
C ARG A 91 -24.75 1.71 -6.45
N LYS A 92 -25.01 1.83 -5.14
CA LYS A 92 -26.16 2.59 -4.62
C LYS A 92 -25.99 4.11 -4.72
N THR A 93 -24.77 4.64 -4.77
CA THR A 93 -24.48 6.08 -4.83
C THR A 93 -24.04 6.46 -6.23
N ALA A 94 -24.72 7.40 -6.88
CA ALA A 94 -24.32 7.87 -8.20
C ALA A 94 -22.94 8.56 -8.17
N LEU A 95 -22.15 8.34 -9.22
CA LEU A 95 -20.87 9.02 -9.40
C LEU A 95 -21.00 10.01 -10.57
N LYS A 96 -20.67 11.28 -10.33
CA LYS A 96 -20.74 12.34 -11.33
C LYS A 96 -19.38 13.00 -11.54
N LEU A 97 -18.94 13.08 -12.78
CA LEU A 97 -17.81 13.91 -13.17
C LEU A 97 -18.31 15.37 -13.28
N GLU A 98 -17.60 16.31 -12.64
CA GLU A 98 -17.90 17.74 -12.78
C GLU A 98 -17.54 18.23 -14.19
N ASP A 99 -18.36 19.15 -14.74
CA ASP A 99 -18.15 19.68 -16.09
C ASP A 99 -17.00 20.68 -16.17
N LYS A 100 -16.71 21.38 -15.05
CA LYS A 100 -15.67 22.40 -14.95
C LYS A 100 -14.42 21.87 -14.25
N PRO A 101 -13.23 22.26 -14.72
CA PRO A 101 -12.00 21.91 -14.03
C PRO A 101 -11.93 22.58 -12.66
N PHE A 102 -11.33 21.89 -11.70
CA PHE A 102 -11.08 22.40 -10.37
C PHE A 102 -10.00 23.50 -10.39
N SER A 103 -10.24 24.57 -9.65
CA SER A 103 -9.31 25.68 -9.41
C SER A 103 -8.89 25.71 -7.94
N PHE A 104 -7.59 25.64 -7.68
CA PHE A 104 -7.03 25.65 -6.33
C PHE A 104 -6.56 27.06 -5.94
N PRO A 105 -6.89 27.57 -4.75
CA PRO A 105 -7.69 26.97 -3.67
C PRO A 105 -9.19 27.33 -3.73
N GLN A 106 -9.65 28.07 -4.74
CA GLN A 106 -10.97 28.73 -4.80
C GLN A 106 -12.15 27.77 -4.73
N ASP A 107 -12.00 26.56 -5.32
CA ASP A 107 -13.08 25.56 -5.41
C ASP A 107 -13.05 24.52 -4.29
N VAL A 108 -12.16 24.69 -3.29
CA VAL A 108 -12.04 23.75 -2.15
C VAL A 108 -13.33 23.76 -1.33
N ARG A 109 -13.85 22.57 -1.03
CA ARG A 109 -15.05 22.35 -0.21
C ARG A 109 -14.82 21.33 0.88
N GLU A 110 -15.58 21.42 1.95
CA GLU A 110 -15.61 20.37 2.98
C GLU A 110 -16.02 19.03 2.38
N GLY A 111 -15.31 17.96 2.77
CA GLY A 111 -15.53 16.62 2.23
C GLY A 111 -14.73 16.31 0.95
N ASP A 112 -13.87 17.22 0.48
CA ASP A 112 -12.98 16.97 -0.64
C ASP A 112 -11.82 16.04 -0.24
N ALA A 113 -11.47 15.14 -1.15
CA ALA A 113 -10.22 14.38 -1.08
C ALA A 113 -9.33 14.72 -2.29
N PHE A 114 -8.18 15.29 -2.02
CA PHE A 114 -7.18 15.69 -3.02
C PHE A 114 -6.21 14.54 -3.28
N ILE A 115 -6.09 14.13 -4.54
CA ILE A 115 -5.28 12.99 -4.95
C ILE A 115 -4.00 13.46 -5.64
N VAL A 116 -2.87 13.00 -5.10
CA VAL A 116 -1.52 13.18 -5.62
C VAL A 116 -0.74 11.87 -5.45
N PHE A 117 0.44 11.72 -6.07
CA PHE A 117 1.11 10.41 -6.10
C PHE A 117 2.52 10.42 -5.47
N SER A 118 2.77 11.34 -4.55
CA SER A 118 3.99 11.30 -3.73
C SER A 118 3.75 11.90 -2.35
N LYS A 119 4.46 11.41 -1.34
CA LYS A 119 4.47 12.01 0.01
C LYS A 119 4.79 13.50 -0.06
N LYS A 120 5.77 13.88 -0.88
CA LYS A 120 6.17 15.29 -1.06
C LYS A 120 5.01 16.13 -1.59
N SER A 121 4.26 15.62 -2.58
CA SER A 121 3.05 16.28 -3.10
C SER A 121 1.97 16.38 -2.02
N VAL A 122 1.73 15.32 -1.23
CA VAL A 122 0.75 15.36 -0.12
C VAL A 122 1.08 16.48 0.86
N LEU A 123 2.31 16.55 1.35
CA LEU A 123 2.72 17.56 2.31
C LEU A 123 2.71 18.98 1.72
N ASN A 124 3.12 19.14 0.45
CA ASN A 124 3.03 20.43 -0.26
C ASN A 124 1.58 20.93 -0.38
N ILE A 125 0.64 20.07 -0.77
CA ILE A 125 -0.77 20.44 -0.90
C ILE A 125 -1.37 20.76 0.49
N ALA A 126 -1.03 19.94 1.49
CA ALA A 126 -1.49 20.15 2.85
C ALA A 126 -1.01 21.52 3.40
N GLY A 127 0.27 21.88 3.20
CA GLY A 127 0.79 23.19 3.59
C GLY A 127 0.07 24.34 2.90
N ARG A 128 -0.19 24.23 1.60
CA ARG A 128 -0.96 25.25 0.85
C ARG A 128 -2.41 25.40 1.34
N LEU A 129 -3.05 24.31 1.73
CA LEU A 129 -4.39 24.36 2.32
C LEU A 129 -4.36 25.10 3.66
N GLU A 130 -3.37 24.80 4.51
CA GLU A 130 -3.18 25.48 5.79
C GLU A 130 -2.90 26.98 5.63
N GLU A 131 -2.09 27.41 4.63
CA GLU A 131 -1.92 28.85 4.30
C GLU A 131 -3.25 29.52 3.93
N ASN A 132 -4.22 28.78 3.42
CA ASN A 132 -5.56 29.29 3.11
C ASN A 132 -6.59 29.04 4.23
N GLY A 133 -6.15 28.70 5.44
CA GLY A 133 -7.01 28.47 6.61
C GLY A 133 -7.80 27.17 6.59
N ILE A 134 -7.47 26.24 5.66
CA ILE A 134 -8.16 24.95 5.51
C ILE A 134 -7.33 23.88 6.18
N LYS A 135 -7.91 23.15 7.14
CA LYS A 135 -7.22 22.08 7.86
C LYS A 135 -7.33 20.73 7.13
N PRO A 136 -6.25 20.17 6.60
CA PRO A 136 -6.29 18.86 5.95
C PRO A 136 -5.91 17.71 6.90
N SER A 137 -6.52 16.55 6.69
CA SER A 137 -5.91 15.25 7.04
C SER A 137 -4.97 14.82 5.93
N VAL A 138 -3.90 14.11 6.29
CA VAL A 138 -2.90 13.62 5.31
C VAL A 138 -2.79 12.10 5.39
N ILE A 139 -2.84 11.43 4.22
CA ILE A 139 -2.77 9.97 4.12
C ILE A 139 -1.81 9.59 2.99
N TYR A 140 -0.78 8.79 3.30
CA TYR A 140 0.14 8.24 2.30
C TYR A 140 0.70 6.90 2.77
N GLY A 141 1.20 6.08 1.84
CA GLY A 141 1.53 4.68 2.08
C GLY A 141 2.54 4.43 3.20
N SER A 142 3.55 5.32 3.38
CA SER A 142 4.58 5.15 4.43
C SER A 142 4.16 5.66 5.82
N LEU A 143 2.92 6.13 6.00
CA LEU A 143 2.41 6.44 7.34
C LEU A 143 2.14 5.16 8.13
N PRO A 144 2.54 5.12 9.42
CA PRO A 144 2.13 4.07 10.33
C PRO A 144 0.60 3.86 10.35
N PRO A 145 0.11 2.62 10.50
CA PRO A 145 -1.32 2.32 10.49
C PRO A 145 -2.13 3.16 11.48
N GLU A 146 -1.63 3.34 12.71
CA GLU A 146 -2.31 4.10 13.77
C GLU A 146 -2.38 5.58 13.41
N ILE A 147 -1.31 6.14 12.83
CA ILE A 147 -1.31 7.51 12.37
C ILE A 147 -2.34 7.69 11.25
N ARG A 148 -2.41 6.73 10.34
CA ARG A 148 -3.41 6.72 9.27
C ARG A 148 -4.82 6.67 9.85
N ARG A 149 -5.09 5.75 10.81
CA ARG A 149 -6.36 5.69 11.55
C ARG A 149 -6.68 7.03 12.24
N ARG A 150 -5.69 7.65 12.88
CA ARG A 150 -5.86 8.94 13.54
C ARG A 150 -6.23 10.06 12.55
N GLN A 151 -5.58 10.12 11.40
CA GLN A 151 -5.92 11.08 10.34
C GLN A 151 -7.35 10.85 9.82
N MET A 152 -7.75 9.59 9.65
CA MET A 152 -9.14 9.24 9.28
C MET A 152 -10.14 9.69 10.35
N THR A 153 -9.86 9.45 11.63
CA THR A 153 -10.70 9.88 12.73
C THR A 153 -10.88 11.39 12.75
N LEU A 154 -9.80 12.17 12.57
CA LEU A 154 -9.87 13.63 12.50
C LEU A 154 -10.78 14.12 11.37
N PHE A 155 -10.77 13.46 10.22
CA PHE A 155 -11.66 13.78 9.11
C PHE A 155 -13.10 13.34 9.39
N ASN A 156 -13.31 12.13 9.90
CA ASN A 156 -14.64 11.61 10.24
C ASN A 156 -15.35 12.48 11.31
N GLU A 157 -14.58 12.97 12.30
CA GLU A 157 -15.07 13.86 13.36
C GLU A 157 -15.16 15.33 12.92
N LYS A 158 -14.91 15.63 11.65
CA LYS A 158 -14.89 16.98 11.07
C LYS A 158 -13.91 17.95 11.76
N LYS A 159 -12.87 17.43 12.42
CA LYS A 159 -11.76 18.22 12.97
C LYS A 159 -10.83 18.73 11.87
N THR A 160 -10.84 18.05 10.73
CA THR A 160 -10.24 18.48 9.47
C THR A 160 -11.32 18.52 8.39
N GLN A 161 -11.19 19.45 7.46
CA GLN A 161 -12.23 19.76 6.46
C GLN A 161 -12.07 18.92 5.19
N VAL A 162 -10.83 18.54 4.87
CA VAL A 162 -10.46 17.87 3.63
C VAL A 162 -9.41 16.82 3.90
N VAL A 163 -9.22 15.90 2.94
CA VAL A 163 -8.15 14.91 2.95
C VAL A 163 -7.18 15.18 1.79
N VAL A 164 -5.89 15.03 2.02
CA VAL A 164 -4.89 14.95 0.95
C VAL A 164 -4.27 13.55 1.01
N SER A 165 -4.39 12.82 -0.08
CA SER A 165 -3.96 11.42 -0.10
C SER A 165 -3.21 11.05 -1.38
N THR A 166 -2.44 9.97 -1.29
CA THR A 166 -2.00 9.21 -2.46
C THR A 166 -3.10 8.21 -2.88
N ASP A 167 -2.79 7.30 -3.80
CA ASP A 167 -3.60 6.13 -4.14
C ASP A 167 -3.93 5.24 -2.93
N ALA A 168 -3.25 5.42 -1.79
CA ALA A 168 -3.59 4.78 -0.52
C ALA A 168 -5.07 4.96 -0.11
N ILE A 169 -5.77 5.99 -0.61
CA ILE A 169 -7.22 6.17 -0.39
C ILE A 169 -8.04 5.10 -1.11
N GLY A 170 -7.51 4.51 -2.17
CA GLY A 170 -8.21 3.54 -3.01
C GLY A 170 -8.49 2.20 -2.35
N MET A 171 -7.74 1.80 -1.32
CA MET A 171 -7.86 0.49 -0.67
C MET A 171 -8.08 0.61 0.83
N GLY A 172 -9.06 -0.15 1.35
CA GLY A 172 -9.24 -0.39 2.79
C GLY A 172 -9.59 0.84 3.65
N LEU A 173 -9.80 2.02 3.06
CA LEU A 173 -10.13 3.22 3.81
C LEU A 173 -11.62 3.59 3.70
N ASN A 174 -12.30 3.61 4.84
CA ASN A 174 -13.69 3.98 4.91
C ASN A 174 -13.84 5.46 5.33
N LEU A 175 -13.73 6.37 4.38
CA LEU A 175 -13.80 7.82 4.58
C LEU A 175 -15.10 8.40 4.02
N PRO A 176 -15.73 9.40 4.68
CA PRO A 176 -16.91 10.09 4.18
C PRO A 176 -16.53 11.16 3.14
N VAL A 177 -15.93 10.71 2.03
CA VAL A 177 -15.52 11.60 0.95
C VAL A 177 -16.73 11.97 0.09
N ARG A 178 -16.98 13.26 -0.09
CA ARG A 178 -18.00 13.77 -0.98
C ARG A 178 -17.51 13.87 -2.42
N ARG A 179 -16.29 14.40 -2.60
CA ARG A 179 -15.70 14.64 -3.90
C ARG A 179 -14.23 14.23 -3.94
N ILE A 180 -13.86 13.50 -4.98
CA ILE A 180 -12.46 13.21 -5.35
C ILE A 180 -11.95 14.27 -6.31
N VAL A 181 -10.84 14.90 -5.98
CA VAL A 181 -10.17 15.92 -6.78
C VAL A 181 -8.78 15.43 -7.19
N PHE A 182 -8.62 15.01 -8.42
CA PHE A 182 -7.32 14.62 -8.95
C PHE A 182 -6.47 15.86 -9.25
N LEU A 183 -5.48 16.13 -8.41
CA LEU A 183 -4.50 17.20 -8.68
C LEU A 183 -3.43 16.75 -9.67
N GLU A 184 -3.16 15.45 -9.71
CA GLU A 184 -2.26 14.78 -10.64
C GLU A 184 -3.01 13.60 -11.28
N VAL A 185 -2.73 13.29 -12.56
CA VAL A 185 -3.25 12.11 -13.30
C VAL A 185 -2.11 11.23 -13.82
N GLU A 186 -0.90 11.46 -13.32
CA GLU A 186 0.29 10.69 -13.61
C GLU A 186 0.96 10.28 -12.30
N LYS A 187 1.48 9.06 -12.24
CA LYS A 187 2.27 8.57 -11.10
C LYS A 187 3.61 8.01 -11.54
N PHE A 188 4.54 7.90 -10.60
CA PHE A 188 5.79 7.18 -10.78
C PHE A 188 5.56 5.71 -10.34
N ASP A 189 5.82 4.76 -11.24
CA ASP A 189 5.58 3.33 -11.03
C ASP A 189 6.81 2.58 -10.47
N GLY A 190 7.86 3.30 -10.12
CA GLY A 190 9.13 2.73 -9.68
C GLY A 190 10.23 2.83 -10.76
N VAL A 191 9.85 2.94 -12.04
CA VAL A 191 10.74 3.03 -13.20
C VAL A 191 10.57 4.36 -13.93
N SER A 192 9.32 4.73 -14.25
CA SER A 192 9.00 5.91 -15.05
C SER A 192 7.73 6.63 -14.53
N ARG A 193 7.54 7.88 -15.00
CA ARG A 193 6.24 8.55 -14.84
C ARG A 193 5.31 8.09 -15.95
N ARG A 194 4.13 7.59 -15.57
CA ARG A 194 3.08 7.17 -16.49
C ARG A 194 1.72 7.73 -16.11
N PRO A 195 0.80 7.88 -17.07
CA PRO A 195 -0.59 8.17 -16.77
C PRO A 195 -1.22 7.05 -15.91
N LEU A 196 -2.23 7.43 -15.13
CA LEU A 196 -3.05 6.46 -14.38
C LEU A 196 -3.81 5.56 -15.35
N VAL A 197 -3.87 4.27 -15.07
CA VAL A 197 -4.69 3.35 -15.85
C VAL A 197 -6.17 3.43 -15.41
N ILE A 198 -7.05 2.83 -16.20
CA ILE A 198 -8.52 2.88 -16.02
C ILE A 198 -8.91 2.37 -14.63
N SER A 199 -8.38 1.22 -14.21
CA SER A 199 -8.67 0.60 -12.92
C SER A 199 -8.26 1.49 -11.75
N GLU A 200 -7.08 2.13 -11.79
CA GLU A 200 -6.61 3.07 -10.77
C GLU A 200 -7.55 4.28 -10.63
N ILE A 201 -7.96 4.86 -11.75
CA ILE A 201 -8.88 6.02 -11.75
C ILE A 201 -10.24 5.61 -11.19
N LYS A 202 -10.81 4.50 -11.64
CA LYS A 202 -12.12 4.03 -11.18
C LYS A 202 -12.10 3.63 -9.71
N GLN A 203 -11.06 2.96 -9.24
CA GLN A 203 -10.89 2.59 -7.85
C GLN A 203 -10.83 3.81 -6.93
N ILE A 204 -10.04 4.83 -7.30
CA ILE A 204 -9.94 6.08 -6.53
C ILE A 204 -11.25 6.87 -6.62
N ALA A 205 -11.78 7.08 -7.82
CA ALA A 205 -13.04 7.79 -8.05
C ALA A 205 -14.21 7.12 -7.32
N GLY A 206 -14.18 5.78 -7.26
CA GLY A 206 -15.14 4.97 -6.54
C GLY A 206 -15.26 5.29 -5.05
N ARG A 207 -14.30 5.94 -4.45
CA ARG A 207 -14.35 6.38 -3.05
C ARG A 207 -15.18 7.64 -2.81
N ALA A 208 -15.61 8.35 -3.85
CA ALA A 208 -16.53 9.48 -3.71
C ALA A 208 -17.96 9.00 -3.45
N GLY A 209 -18.70 9.70 -2.59
CA GLY A 209 -20.13 9.43 -2.36
C GLY A 209 -20.37 8.20 -1.50
N ARG A 210 -20.07 8.28 -0.21
CA ARG A 210 -20.36 7.20 0.73
C ARG A 210 -21.87 7.02 0.91
N PHE A 211 -22.34 5.77 0.66
CA PHE A 211 -23.75 5.40 0.87
C PHE A 211 -24.22 5.74 2.31
N GLY A 212 -25.42 6.29 2.41
CA GLY A 212 -26.02 6.72 3.68
C GLY A 212 -25.55 8.09 4.17
N LEU A 213 -24.52 8.71 3.53
CA LEU A 213 -24.07 10.07 3.83
C LEU A 213 -24.25 11.03 2.64
N TYR A 214 -24.07 10.55 1.43
CA TYR A 214 -24.18 11.35 0.21
C TYR A 214 -24.95 10.57 -0.86
N ASP A 215 -25.93 11.22 -1.48
CA ASP A 215 -26.70 10.63 -2.59
C ASP A 215 -25.87 10.56 -3.90
N THR A 216 -24.90 11.47 -4.02
CA THR A 216 -24.04 11.59 -5.20
C THR A 216 -22.60 11.84 -4.77
N GLY A 217 -21.67 11.05 -5.30
CA GLY A 217 -20.24 11.30 -5.25
C GLY A 217 -19.80 12.11 -6.48
N TYR A 218 -18.86 13.03 -6.28
CA TYR A 218 -18.34 13.87 -7.35
C TYR A 218 -16.88 13.57 -7.64
N VAL A 219 -16.49 13.73 -8.91
CA VAL A 219 -15.11 13.61 -9.36
C VAL A 219 -14.74 14.82 -10.19
N THR A 220 -13.57 15.37 -10.00
CA THR A 220 -13.03 16.44 -10.83
C THR A 220 -11.51 16.39 -10.88
N ALA A 221 -10.87 17.23 -11.68
CA ALA A 221 -9.43 17.34 -11.75
C ALA A 221 -8.96 18.80 -11.86
N LEU A 222 -7.70 19.02 -11.43
CA LEU A 222 -7.03 20.30 -11.58
C LEU A 222 -6.73 20.58 -13.06
N GLY A 223 -7.36 21.63 -13.61
CA GLY A 223 -7.14 22.09 -14.97
C GLY A 223 -7.82 21.23 -16.04
N GLN A 224 -8.07 21.85 -17.19
CA GLN A 224 -8.87 21.26 -18.27
C GLN A 224 -8.25 19.99 -18.86
N LYS A 225 -6.92 19.94 -19.01
CA LYS A 225 -6.22 18.75 -19.56
C LYS A 225 -6.50 17.49 -18.71
N ASN A 226 -6.36 17.62 -17.40
CA ASN A 226 -6.57 16.49 -16.49
C ASN A 226 -8.05 16.08 -16.43
N LEU A 227 -8.96 17.06 -16.44
CA LEU A 227 -10.41 16.79 -16.46
C LEU A 227 -10.80 16.04 -17.74
N ASN A 228 -10.29 16.46 -18.91
CA ASN A 228 -10.54 15.75 -20.18
C ASN A 228 -9.98 14.33 -20.14
N TYR A 229 -8.81 14.12 -19.52
CA TYR A 229 -8.24 12.80 -19.33
C TYR A 229 -9.17 11.92 -18.49
N LEU A 230 -9.66 12.41 -17.35
CA LEU A 230 -10.62 11.67 -16.51
C LEU A 230 -11.91 11.37 -17.26
N LYS A 231 -12.46 12.34 -17.99
CA LYS A 231 -13.70 12.17 -18.77
C LYS A 231 -13.58 11.03 -19.79
N ASN A 232 -12.46 11.02 -20.50
CA ASN A 232 -12.21 9.98 -21.48
C ASN A 232 -12.04 8.61 -20.81
N THR A 233 -11.25 8.55 -19.74
CA THR A 233 -10.90 7.29 -19.07
C THR A 233 -12.08 6.67 -18.31
N LEU A 234 -12.89 7.47 -17.62
CA LEU A 234 -14.05 6.95 -16.85
C LEU A 234 -15.12 6.35 -17.75
N ASN A 235 -15.22 6.78 -19.00
CA ASN A 235 -16.16 6.26 -19.98
C ASN A 235 -15.70 4.96 -20.68
N ILE A 236 -14.42 4.58 -20.50
CA ILE A 236 -13.90 3.34 -21.08
C ILE A 236 -14.30 2.18 -20.17
N PRO A 237 -14.91 1.11 -20.71
CA PRO A 237 -15.10 -0.13 -19.95
C PRO A 237 -13.76 -0.65 -19.43
N GLU A 238 -13.75 -1.20 -18.22
CA GLU A 238 -12.57 -1.94 -17.77
C GLU A 238 -12.44 -3.21 -18.61
N GLN A 239 -11.19 -3.60 -18.85
CA GLN A 239 -10.91 -4.88 -19.50
C GLN A 239 -11.07 -5.99 -18.47
N ASP A 240 -11.60 -7.11 -18.90
CA ASP A 240 -11.67 -8.30 -18.09
C ASP A 240 -10.27 -8.77 -17.72
N ILE A 241 -10.14 -9.28 -16.50
CA ILE A 241 -8.90 -9.84 -16.01
C ILE A 241 -8.76 -11.25 -16.60
N ASP A 242 -7.64 -11.48 -17.28
CA ASP A 242 -7.29 -12.74 -17.90
C ASP A 242 -6.04 -13.40 -17.31
N ILE A 243 -5.46 -12.78 -16.28
CA ILE A 243 -4.22 -13.20 -15.63
C ILE A 243 -4.43 -13.34 -14.13
N VAL A 244 -3.86 -14.41 -13.57
CA VAL A 244 -3.85 -14.73 -12.13
C VAL A 244 -2.42 -14.89 -11.65
N SER A 245 -2.03 -14.15 -10.62
CA SER A 245 -0.67 -14.22 -10.06
C SER A 245 -0.49 -15.44 -9.17
N LEU A 246 0.59 -16.21 -9.40
CA LEU A 246 1.00 -17.36 -8.61
C LEU A 246 2.23 -17.02 -7.75
N GLY A 247 2.13 -17.31 -6.45
CA GLY A 247 3.25 -17.30 -5.52
C GLY A 247 4.10 -18.55 -5.63
N PHE A 248 5.31 -18.50 -5.06
CA PHE A 248 6.19 -19.66 -4.99
C PHE A 248 5.58 -20.76 -4.10
N PRO A 249 5.39 -21.99 -4.60
CA PRO A 249 4.81 -23.07 -3.83
C PRO A 249 5.84 -23.67 -2.88
N GLN A 250 5.57 -23.53 -1.56
CA GLN A 250 6.53 -23.96 -0.52
C GLN A 250 6.83 -25.48 -0.54
N VAL A 251 5.98 -26.29 -1.15
CA VAL A 251 6.24 -27.71 -1.33
C VAL A 251 7.54 -27.97 -2.11
N LEU A 252 7.95 -27.05 -2.98
CA LEU A 252 9.22 -27.17 -3.71
C LEU A 252 10.46 -27.06 -2.82
N LEU A 253 10.33 -26.54 -1.59
CA LEU A 253 11.42 -26.50 -0.62
C LEU A 253 11.89 -27.89 -0.18
N THR A 254 11.08 -28.93 -0.41
CA THR A 254 11.46 -30.32 -0.15
C THR A 254 12.46 -30.88 -1.18
N MET A 255 12.66 -30.20 -2.32
CA MET A 255 13.60 -30.65 -3.35
C MET A 255 15.05 -30.67 -2.84
N ASP A 256 15.83 -31.66 -3.25
CA ASP A 256 17.26 -31.76 -2.92
C ASP A 256 18.10 -30.89 -3.88
N ALA A 257 18.04 -29.58 -3.69
CA ALA A 257 18.78 -28.57 -4.43
C ALA A 257 18.94 -27.28 -3.59
N PRO A 258 19.93 -26.43 -3.90
CA PRO A 258 20.06 -25.10 -3.27
C PRO A 258 18.81 -24.25 -3.48
N LEU A 259 18.43 -23.45 -2.48
CA LEU A 259 17.18 -22.69 -2.48
C LEU A 259 17.07 -21.72 -3.67
N ASP A 260 18.16 -21.03 -4.01
CA ASP A 260 18.17 -20.11 -5.15
C ASP A 260 17.98 -20.84 -6.48
N ALA A 261 18.54 -22.05 -6.62
CA ALA A 261 18.35 -22.87 -7.81
C ALA A 261 16.88 -23.33 -7.95
N ILE A 262 16.25 -23.74 -6.84
CA ILE A 262 14.83 -24.10 -6.81
C ILE A 262 13.95 -22.89 -7.23
N ILE A 263 14.20 -21.72 -6.66
CA ILE A 263 13.43 -20.49 -6.97
C ILE A 263 13.61 -20.09 -8.43
N LYS A 264 14.84 -20.11 -8.95
CA LYS A 264 15.15 -19.79 -10.35
C LYS A 264 14.48 -20.78 -11.32
N LEU A 265 14.61 -22.07 -11.06
CA LEU A 265 14.00 -23.11 -11.90
C LEU A 265 12.48 -23.00 -11.91
N TRP A 266 11.86 -22.75 -10.76
CA TRP A 266 10.43 -22.47 -10.70
C TRP A 266 10.07 -21.22 -11.51
N HIS A 267 10.82 -20.13 -11.39
CA HIS A 267 10.53 -18.89 -12.09
C HIS A 267 10.64 -19.05 -13.61
N GLU A 268 11.66 -19.77 -14.10
CA GLU A 268 11.90 -20.01 -15.54
C GLU A 268 10.87 -20.94 -16.19
N ALA A 269 10.26 -21.85 -15.44
CA ALA A 269 9.23 -22.71 -15.99
C ALA A 269 7.97 -21.90 -16.36
N GLU A 270 7.45 -21.99 -17.57
CA GLU A 270 6.23 -21.30 -18.00
C GLU A 270 4.98 -21.91 -17.36
N PRO A 271 4.14 -21.11 -16.67
CA PRO A 271 2.86 -21.59 -16.16
C PRO A 271 1.83 -21.69 -17.28
N SER A 272 0.85 -22.58 -17.13
CA SER A 272 -0.32 -22.61 -18.02
C SER A 272 -1.19 -21.35 -17.80
N ALA A 273 -1.87 -20.88 -18.86
CA ALA A 273 -2.88 -19.82 -18.73
C ALA A 273 -4.01 -20.27 -17.77
N PRO A 274 -4.57 -19.37 -16.98
CA PRO A 274 -4.35 -17.92 -16.93
C PRO A 274 -3.23 -17.49 -15.95
N PHE A 275 -2.38 -18.39 -15.50
CA PHE A 275 -1.43 -18.11 -14.43
C PHE A 275 -0.18 -17.35 -14.91
N ARG A 276 0.29 -16.42 -14.05
CA ARG A 276 1.55 -15.71 -14.17
C ARG A 276 2.27 -15.76 -12.82
N LYS A 277 3.55 -16.10 -12.83
CA LYS A 277 4.36 -16.13 -11.62
C LYS A 277 4.74 -14.74 -11.14
N ILE A 278 4.81 -14.58 -9.83
CA ILE A 278 5.35 -13.35 -9.23
C ILE A 278 6.82 -13.16 -9.60
N ASN A 279 7.26 -11.90 -9.57
CA ASN A 279 8.67 -11.57 -9.69
C ASN A 279 9.42 -12.05 -8.43
N VAL A 280 10.55 -12.74 -8.63
CA VAL A 280 11.40 -13.26 -7.54
C VAL A 280 12.70 -12.48 -7.36
N ASP A 281 12.90 -11.37 -8.09
CA ASP A 281 14.16 -10.61 -8.09
C ASP A 281 14.52 -10.10 -6.68
N GLU A 282 13.54 -9.62 -5.92
CA GLU A 282 13.75 -9.15 -4.55
C GLU A 282 14.18 -10.29 -3.62
N ILE A 283 13.55 -11.46 -3.76
CA ILE A 283 13.85 -12.66 -2.98
C ILE A 283 15.28 -13.13 -3.30
N LEU A 284 15.61 -13.19 -4.59
CA LEU A 284 16.94 -13.57 -5.05
C LEU A 284 18.01 -12.54 -4.69
N PHE A 285 17.65 -11.24 -4.68
CA PHE A 285 18.52 -10.17 -4.20
C PHE A 285 18.87 -10.36 -2.71
N LEU A 286 17.88 -10.60 -1.85
CA LEU A 286 18.11 -10.82 -0.42
C LEU A 286 18.93 -12.09 -0.17
N TYR A 287 18.62 -13.17 -0.89
CA TYR A 287 19.43 -14.39 -0.83
C TYR A 287 20.87 -14.10 -1.22
N GLY A 288 21.11 -13.47 -2.38
CA GLY A 288 22.46 -13.16 -2.87
C GLY A 288 23.21 -12.18 -1.98
N TYR A 289 22.49 -11.21 -1.38
CA TYR A 289 23.08 -10.26 -0.42
C TYR A 289 23.58 -10.98 0.84
N ALA A 290 22.76 -11.83 1.42
CA ALA A 290 23.11 -12.63 2.58
C ALA A 290 24.26 -13.61 2.30
N TYR A 291 24.33 -14.17 1.10
CA TYR A 291 25.43 -15.04 0.66
C TYR A 291 26.76 -14.28 0.53
N LYS A 292 26.75 -13.06 -0.03
CA LYS A 292 27.96 -12.21 -0.19
C LYS A 292 28.53 -11.75 1.14
N GLU A 293 27.68 -11.35 2.06
CA GLU A 293 28.09 -10.91 3.41
C GLU A 293 28.56 -12.08 4.29
N ARG A 294 28.52 -13.26 3.72
CA ARG A 294 29.04 -14.54 4.23
C ARG A 294 28.46 -15.03 5.55
N TYR A 295 28.48 -16.28 5.74
CA TYR A 295 28.61 -17.01 6.99
C TYR A 295 27.35 -17.73 7.47
N PHE A 296 26.12 -17.32 7.12
CA PHE A 296 24.99 -18.06 7.65
C PHE A 296 24.27 -18.94 6.62
N ILE A 297 24.32 -18.59 5.31
CA ILE A 297 23.63 -19.39 4.28
C ILE A 297 24.36 -20.69 3.99
N ALA A 298 25.71 -20.67 3.97
CA ALA A 298 26.51 -21.84 3.64
C ALA A 298 26.37 -23.00 4.64
N ASP A 299 26.08 -22.66 5.91
CA ASP A 299 25.97 -23.62 7.02
C ASP A 299 24.52 -23.77 7.51
N PHE A 300 23.54 -23.18 6.80
CA PHE A 300 22.14 -23.18 7.22
C PHE A 300 21.30 -24.08 6.32
N ASP A 301 21.08 -25.32 6.76
CA ASP A 301 20.43 -26.37 5.98
C ASP A 301 18.91 -26.27 5.91
N ASP A 302 18.26 -25.51 6.82
CA ASP A 302 16.81 -25.40 6.84
C ASP A 302 16.29 -24.42 5.79
N LYS A 303 15.90 -24.97 4.63
CA LYS A 303 15.35 -24.18 3.51
C LYS A 303 14.06 -23.47 3.84
N TYR A 304 13.20 -23.99 4.73
CA TYR A 304 11.96 -23.34 5.13
C TYR A 304 12.24 -22.08 5.95
N LEU A 305 13.15 -22.16 6.91
CA LEU A 305 13.56 -20.99 7.69
C LEU A 305 14.30 -19.98 6.82
N LEU A 306 15.19 -20.42 5.94
CA LEU A 306 15.87 -19.54 5.00
C LEU A 306 14.89 -18.84 4.07
N TYR A 307 13.90 -19.55 3.53
CA TYR A 307 12.83 -18.96 2.71
C TYR A 307 12.02 -17.94 3.52
N LYS A 308 11.67 -18.24 4.77
CA LYS A 308 11.03 -17.26 5.67
C LYS A 308 11.86 -16.00 5.87
N MET A 309 13.19 -16.10 5.98
CA MET A 309 14.07 -14.94 6.11
C MET A 309 14.06 -14.07 4.86
N ILE A 310 14.30 -14.65 3.68
CA ILE A 310 14.42 -13.90 2.41
C ILE A 310 13.09 -13.39 1.85
N THR A 311 11.97 -13.92 2.35
CA THR A 311 10.62 -13.41 2.02
C THR A 311 10.05 -12.49 3.10
N CYS A 312 10.87 -12.05 4.06
CA CYS A 312 10.46 -11.03 5.02
C CYS A 312 10.16 -9.72 4.29
N PRO A 313 9.00 -9.09 4.53
CA PRO A 313 8.57 -7.91 3.78
C PRO A 313 9.41 -6.68 4.18
N ILE A 314 10.43 -6.37 3.41
CA ILE A 314 11.30 -5.20 3.60
C ILE A 314 11.43 -4.43 2.31
N ASP A 315 11.61 -3.10 2.42
CA ASP A 315 11.95 -2.26 1.29
C ASP A 315 13.45 -2.43 0.98
N ILE A 316 13.77 -3.23 -0.05
CA ILE A 316 15.17 -3.50 -0.46
C ILE A 316 15.92 -2.25 -0.93
N LYS A 317 15.22 -1.17 -1.27
CA LYS A 317 15.81 0.14 -1.63
C LYS A 317 16.28 0.90 -0.38
N ASP A 318 15.75 0.57 0.80
CA ASP A 318 16.19 1.14 2.07
C ASP A 318 17.36 0.34 2.66
N ARG A 319 18.57 0.81 2.41
CA ARG A 319 19.81 0.17 2.88
C ARG A 319 19.88 0.01 4.42
N GLU A 320 19.20 0.85 5.18
CA GLU A 320 19.18 0.73 6.66
C GLU A 320 18.34 -0.49 7.07
N LEU A 321 17.19 -0.70 6.42
CA LEU A 321 16.36 -1.89 6.65
C LEU A 321 17.05 -3.17 6.21
N VAL A 322 17.67 -3.19 5.02
CA VAL A 322 18.41 -4.36 4.53
C VAL A 322 19.55 -4.75 5.49
N ARG A 323 20.31 -3.78 6.03
CA ARG A 323 21.36 -4.04 7.03
C ARG A 323 20.80 -4.58 8.34
N GLN A 324 19.66 -4.05 8.80
CA GLN A 324 19.02 -4.54 10.01
C GLN A 324 18.50 -5.97 9.82
N TRP A 325 17.85 -6.24 8.69
CA TRP A 325 17.40 -7.57 8.32
C TRP A 325 18.57 -8.58 8.29
N LEU A 326 19.70 -8.22 7.67
CA LEU A 326 20.88 -9.08 7.64
C LEU A 326 21.41 -9.40 9.05
N ARG A 327 21.48 -8.38 9.94
CA ARG A 327 21.87 -8.59 11.34
C ARG A 327 20.92 -9.57 12.03
N TYR A 328 19.62 -9.47 11.78
CA TYR A 328 18.64 -10.39 12.36
C TYR A 328 18.80 -11.81 11.85
N CYS A 329 19.07 -11.98 10.55
CA CYS A 329 19.40 -13.29 9.99
C CYS A 329 20.64 -13.89 10.68
N MET A 330 21.71 -13.11 10.84
CA MET A 330 22.95 -13.55 11.51
C MET A 330 22.70 -13.87 12.99
N SER A 331 21.96 -13.03 13.71
CA SER A 331 21.64 -13.31 15.14
C SER A 331 20.82 -14.58 15.27
N TYR A 332 19.85 -14.80 14.38
CA TYR A 332 19.02 -16.01 14.40
C TYR A 332 19.84 -17.28 14.19
N THR A 333 20.72 -17.30 13.18
CA THR A 333 21.56 -18.48 12.87
C THR A 333 22.64 -18.76 13.92
N SER A 334 23.05 -17.73 14.68
CA SER A 334 23.98 -17.85 15.79
C SER A 334 23.30 -18.08 17.14
N ASP A 335 21.98 -18.29 17.16
CA ASP A 335 21.12 -18.41 18.35
C ASP A 335 21.29 -17.27 19.36
N ILE A 336 21.50 -16.06 18.85
CA ILE A 336 21.61 -14.84 19.63
C ILE A 336 20.25 -14.13 19.61
N SER A 337 19.90 -13.45 20.71
CA SER A 337 18.70 -12.60 20.75
C SER A 337 18.78 -11.48 19.71
N LEU A 338 17.63 -11.09 19.15
CA LEU A 338 17.60 -9.99 18.20
C LEU A 338 17.82 -8.65 18.90
N ASP A 339 18.75 -7.86 18.37
CA ASP A 339 19.01 -6.51 18.87
C ASP A 339 17.79 -5.59 18.61
N LYS A 340 17.51 -4.73 19.60
CA LYS A 340 16.54 -3.65 19.42
C LYS A 340 16.97 -2.71 18.29
N PRO A 341 16.02 -2.22 17.46
CA PRO A 341 16.35 -1.31 16.37
C PRO A 341 17.09 -0.05 16.79
N ASP A 342 18.11 0.31 16.04
CA ASP A 342 18.87 1.53 16.25
C ASP A 342 18.06 2.77 15.84
N LYS A 343 18.03 3.78 16.72
CA LYS A 343 17.41 5.09 16.47
C LYS A 343 18.22 5.98 15.52
N HIS A 344 19.45 5.58 15.21
CA HIS A 344 20.25 6.29 14.23
C HIS A 344 19.64 6.19 12.83
N SER A 345 19.57 7.32 12.16
CA SER A 345 19.14 7.42 10.78
C SER A 345 19.85 8.56 10.08
N LYS A 346 20.18 8.37 8.80
CA LYS A 346 20.66 9.45 7.93
C LYS A 346 19.60 10.52 7.67
N TYR A 347 18.33 10.22 7.94
CA TYR A 347 17.22 11.14 7.74
C TYR A 347 17.04 12.06 8.94
N GLN A 348 16.39 13.23 8.69
CA GLN A 348 16.03 14.21 9.72
C GLN A 348 14.53 14.48 9.71
N GLY A 349 14.02 15.17 10.72
CA GLY A 349 12.62 15.56 10.83
C GLY A 349 11.66 14.36 10.75
N LEU A 350 10.59 14.52 10.00
CA LEU A 350 9.54 13.49 9.84
C LEU A 350 10.10 12.17 9.28
N MET A 351 11.00 12.24 8.29
CA MET A 351 11.56 11.05 7.66
C MET A 351 12.37 10.18 8.63
N LYS A 352 13.03 10.79 9.63
CA LYS A 352 13.77 10.05 10.68
C LYS A 352 12.84 9.12 11.46
N TYR A 353 11.71 9.65 11.91
CA TYR A 353 10.77 8.88 12.73
C TYR A 353 9.99 7.83 11.93
N GLU A 354 9.66 8.12 10.69
CA GLU A 354 9.08 7.11 9.79
C GLU A 354 10.07 5.97 9.47
N SER A 355 11.34 6.28 9.21
CA SER A 355 12.38 5.26 9.04
C SER A 355 12.55 4.43 10.30
N TYR A 356 12.54 5.05 11.47
CA TYR A 356 12.63 4.33 12.74
C TYR A 356 11.40 3.44 12.98
N TYR A 357 10.20 3.92 12.65
CA TYR A 357 8.98 3.12 12.74
C TYR A 357 9.06 1.86 11.85
N LYS A 358 9.54 1.99 10.61
CA LYS A 358 9.80 0.84 9.73
C LYS A 358 10.79 -0.17 10.33
N LYS A 359 11.80 0.31 11.07
CA LYS A 359 12.75 -0.55 11.77
C LYS A 359 12.09 -1.31 12.93
N LEU A 360 11.15 -0.68 13.66
CA LEU A 360 10.34 -1.34 14.69
C LEU A 360 9.42 -2.39 14.08
N ASP A 361 8.80 -2.09 12.94
CA ASP A 361 7.97 -3.06 12.21
C ASP A 361 8.78 -4.26 11.73
N LEU A 362 9.97 -4.04 11.18
CA LEU A 362 10.86 -5.13 10.80
C LEU A 362 11.26 -6.00 11.99
N TYR A 363 11.56 -5.41 13.14
CA TYR A 363 11.85 -6.14 14.37
C TYR A 363 10.68 -7.06 14.75
N TYR A 364 9.47 -6.53 14.78
CA TYR A 364 8.26 -7.29 15.08
C TYR A 364 8.02 -8.43 14.09
N GLN A 365 7.96 -8.08 12.80
CA GLN A 365 7.66 -9.04 11.73
C GLN A 365 8.68 -10.18 11.66
N PHE A 366 9.97 -9.85 11.75
CA PHE A 366 11.03 -10.86 11.76
C PHE A 366 10.94 -11.75 12.99
N SER A 367 10.73 -11.18 14.18
CA SER A 367 10.60 -11.94 15.43
C SER A 367 9.42 -12.93 15.36
N VAL A 368 8.22 -12.45 15.02
CA VAL A 368 7.02 -13.29 14.91
C VAL A 368 7.21 -14.38 13.86
N ARG A 369 7.74 -14.00 12.67
CA ARG A 369 7.94 -14.96 11.56
C ARG A 369 8.94 -16.06 11.89
N MET A 370 9.94 -15.75 12.70
CA MET A 370 10.99 -16.68 13.12
C MET A 370 10.73 -17.31 14.50
N GLY A 371 9.55 -17.10 15.10
CA GLY A 371 9.18 -17.66 16.40
C GLY A 371 10.04 -17.18 17.56
N LYS A 372 10.64 -15.95 17.44
CA LYS A 372 11.40 -15.33 18.54
C LYS A 372 10.46 -14.51 19.42
N ILE A 373 10.77 -14.44 20.72
CA ILE A 373 10.00 -13.67 21.69
C ILE A 373 10.14 -12.19 21.38
N VAL A 374 9.03 -11.47 21.34
CA VAL A 374 8.96 -10.01 21.22
C VAL A 374 8.81 -9.44 22.62
N GLU A 375 9.62 -8.41 22.97
CA GLU A 375 9.37 -7.61 24.17
C GLU A 375 8.22 -6.62 23.89
N GLU A 376 6.98 -7.11 24.01
CA GLU A 376 5.78 -6.38 23.58
C GLU A 376 5.64 -5.01 24.25
N ASP A 377 5.77 -4.93 25.58
CA ASP A 377 5.68 -3.67 26.34
C ASP A 377 6.69 -2.61 25.85
N TRP A 378 7.92 -3.06 25.56
CA TRP A 378 8.94 -2.17 25.04
C TRP A 378 8.60 -1.71 23.62
N LEU A 379 8.17 -2.61 22.76
CA LEU A 379 7.85 -2.33 21.37
C LEU A 379 6.67 -1.37 21.25
N GLU A 380 5.60 -1.60 22.00
CA GLU A 380 4.43 -0.72 22.05
C GLU A 380 4.82 0.69 22.53
N ASN A 381 5.56 0.79 23.63
CA ASN A 381 6.01 2.07 24.14
C ASN A 381 6.89 2.84 23.14
N GLU A 382 7.78 2.16 22.39
CA GLU A 382 8.61 2.79 21.35
C GLU A 382 7.80 3.16 20.10
N ARG A 383 6.81 2.34 19.72
CA ARG A 383 5.85 2.69 18.67
C ARG A 383 5.05 3.92 19.04
N ASP A 384 4.49 3.99 20.25
CA ASP A 384 3.69 5.11 20.74
C ASP A 384 4.50 6.42 20.77
N LYS A 385 5.72 6.39 21.30
CA LYS A 385 6.62 7.55 21.30
C LYS A 385 6.93 8.03 19.87
N THR A 386 7.18 7.08 18.98
CA THR A 386 7.51 7.39 17.58
C THR A 386 6.30 7.97 16.86
N GLN A 387 5.13 7.40 17.06
CA GLN A 387 3.85 7.88 16.51
C GLN A 387 3.50 9.27 17.04
N ALA A 388 3.60 9.50 18.35
CA ALA A 388 3.39 10.82 18.94
C ALA A 388 4.31 11.88 18.31
N LYS A 389 5.56 11.50 18.03
CA LYS A 389 6.51 12.39 17.36
C LYS A 389 6.17 12.66 15.90
N ILE A 390 5.76 11.63 15.16
CA ILE A 390 5.25 11.76 13.78
C ILE A 390 4.03 12.68 13.76
N MET A 391 3.05 12.46 14.64
CA MET A 391 1.86 13.32 14.75
C MET A 391 2.22 14.77 15.08
N GLN A 392 3.14 14.99 16.03
CA GLN A 392 3.64 16.32 16.35
C GLN A 392 4.25 17.02 15.14
N LEU A 393 5.05 16.30 14.35
CA LEU A 393 5.67 16.85 13.15
C LEU A 393 4.67 17.10 12.03
N LEU A 394 3.65 16.24 11.88
CA LEU A 394 2.56 16.44 10.92
C LEU A 394 1.62 17.58 11.32
N SER A 395 1.51 17.92 12.61
CA SER A 395 0.69 19.03 13.11
C SER A 395 1.41 20.38 13.12
N LYS A 396 2.74 20.40 12.96
CA LYS A 396 3.48 21.64 12.76
C LYS A 396 3.16 22.22 11.39
N SER A 397 3.43 23.52 11.24
CA SER A 397 3.28 24.20 9.93
C SER A 397 4.00 23.39 8.85
N LYS A 398 3.28 23.13 7.76
CA LYS A 398 3.80 22.42 6.60
C LYS A 398 4.46 23.36 5.58
N ASP A 399 4.75 24.60 5.98
CA ASP A 399 5.35 25.62 5.11
C ASP A 399 6.67 25.18 4.49
N GLU A 400 7.47 24.39 5.23
CA GLU A 400 8.73 23.84 4.74
C GLU A 400 8.58 22.92 3.52
N TYR A 401 7.38 22.33 3.35
CA TYR A 401 7.08 21.44 2.22
C TYR A 401 6.50 22.17 1.02
N ILE A 402 6.12 23.46 1.16
CA ILE A 402 5.58 24.26 0.07
C ILE A 402 6.67 24.51 -0.96
N ILE A 403 6.41 24.08 -2.19
CA ILE A 403 7.37 24.24 -3.29
C ILE A 403 7.39 25.70 -3.74
N ARG A 404 8.50 26.37 -3.47
CA ARG A 404 8.75 27.77 -3.82
C ARG A 404 9.82 27.92 -4.90
N CYS A 405 9.72 28.98 -5.67
CA CYS A 405 10.76 29.33 -6.64
C CYS A 405 12.08 29.63 -5.92
N ARG A 406 13.16 28.94 -6.32
CA ARG A 406 14.48 29.10 -5.71
C ARG A 406 15.10 30.51 -5.88
N TYR A 407 14.56 31.31 -6.81
CA TYR A 407 15.07 32.66 -7.09
C TYR A 407 14.24 33.78 -6.45
N CYS A 408 12.92 33.72 -6.52
CA CYS A 408 12.05 34.79 -6.03
C CYS A 408 11.16 34.38 -4.85
N GLY A 409 11.26 33.14 -4.34
CA GLY A 409 10.46 32.67 -3.21
C GLY A 409 8.97 32.46 -3.50
N ARG A 410 8.45 32.82 -4.68
CA ARG A 410 7.04 32.65 -5.04
C ARG A 410 6.65 31.18 -5.01
N ILE A 411 5.46 30.89 -4.47
CA ILE A 411 4.87 29.53 -4.50
C ILE A 411 4.68 29.10 -5.95
N LEU A 412 5.16 27.91 -6.27
CA LEU A 412 5.06 27.37 -7.63
C LEU A 412 3.69 26.74 -7.87
N PRO A 413 3.12 26.80 -9.08
CA PRO A 413 1.90 26.08 -9.41
C PRO A 413 1.98 24.58 -9.06
N ILE A 414 0.84 23.96 -8.76
CA ILE A 414 0.74 22.52 -8.54
C ILE A 414 1.14 21.80 -9.83
N GLY A 415 1.93 20.71 -9.70
CA GLY A 415 2.45 19.98 -10.87
C GLY A 415 3.66 20.63 -11.54
N ASN A 416 4.21 21.71 -11.01
CA ASN A 416 5.45 22.30 -11.55
C ASN A 416 6.64 21.36 -11.25
N SER A 417 7.22 20.79 -12.29
CA SER A 417 8.38 19.90 -12.20
C SER A 417 9.72 20.65 -11.99
N ARG A 418 9.72 21.98 -12.17
CA ARG A 418 10.91 22.81 -12.05
C ARG A 418 10.83 23.64 -10.78
N ASN A 419 11.89 23.69 -9.99
CA ASN A 419 11.96 24.54 -8.80
C ASN A 419 12.16 26.04 -9.16
N ILE A 420 11.59 26.49 -10.29
CA ILE A 420 11.72 27.87 -10.81
C ILE A 420 10.37 28.30 -11.40
N CYS A 421 9.91 29.49 -11.09
CA CYS A 421 8.73 30.05 -11.73
C CYS A 421 9.01 30.48 -13.17
N ARG A 422 7.96 30.65 -13.97
CA ARG A 422 8.04 30.99 -15.38
C ARG A 422 8.81 32.31 -15.62
N ASP A 423 8.57 33.30 -14.78
CA ASP A 423 9.21 34.63 -14.89
C ASP A 423 10.73 34.52 -14.68
N CYS A 424 11.15 33.90 -13.56
CA CYS A 424 12.57 33.70 -13.29
C CYS A 424 13.26 32.81 -14.34
N TYR A 425 12.56 31.79 -14.85
CA TYR A 425 13.11 30.95 -15.93
C TYR A 425 13.34 31.73 -17.22
N SER A 426 12.43 32.64 -17.56
CA SER A 426 12.57 33.51 -18.74
C SER A 426 13.72 34.50 -18.61
N MET A 427 13.99 34.99 -17.38
CA MET A 427 15.11 35.90 -17.10
C MET A 427 16.49 35.21 -17.22
N ILE A 428 16.58 33.94 -16.85
CA ILE A 428 17.84 33.18 -16.88
C ILE A 428 18.20 32.73 -18.31
N ARG A 429 17.22 32.63 -19.20
CA ARG A 429 17.45 32.26 -20.61
C ARG A 429 17.76 33.45 -21.55
N ARG A 430 17.64 34.66 -21.04
CA ARG A 430 18.14 35.88 -21.71
C ARG A 430 19.57 36.16 -21.26
#